data_c0d54ab0d0974987b9b226e43f541750
#
_entry.id   c0d54ab0d0974987b9b226e43f541750
#
_cell.length_a   1.000
_cell.length_b   1.000
_cell.length_c   1.000
_cell.angle_alpha   90.00
_cell.angle_beta   90.00
_cell.angle_gamma   90.00
#
_symmetry.space_group_name_H-M   'P 1'
#
loop_
_entity.id
_entity.type
_entity.pdbx_description
1 polymer ?
#
loop_
_entity_poly.entity_id
_entity_poly.type
_entity_poly.pdbx_seq_one_letter_code
_entity_poly.pdbx_strand_id
1 'polypeptide(L)'
;MAHLPRTMFYKKSSGTDGLQPHCKACQKVYKDTYYKRNSKAIIKAVGIGKRKRALKHYQKIINKYFINGCAECHNKDYRVLEFDHVSGNKRAVRGTEGVMGYVREGYSWKRIEREIKKCVVLCCNCHKIKTYKEGNYWKDLTYEDKK
;
A
#
# COMPACT_ATOMS: atom_id res chain seq x y z
N MET A 1 10.40 3.26 48.86
CA MET A 1 10.14 3.09 47.41
C MET A 1 9.60 4.41 46.87
N ALA A 2 10.20 4.99 45.85
CA ALA A 2 9.73 6.24 45.26
C ALA A 2 8.41 5.99 44.50
N HIS A 3 7.34 6.70 44.89
CA HIS A 3 6.07 6.65 44.18
C HIS A 3 6.17 7.46 42.89
N LEU A 4 6.05 6.79 41.74
CA LEU A 4 6.06 7.45 40.44
C LEU A 4 4.71 8.17 40.18
N PRO A 5 4.73 9.37 39.57
CA PRO A 5 3.51 10.10 39.22
C PRO A 5 2.61 9.26 38.27
N ARG A 6 1.29 9.40 38.40
CA ARG A 6 0.29 8.70 37.55
C ARG A 6 0.50 8.97 36.05
N THR A 7 1.05 10.12 35.70
CA THR A 7 1.40 10.49 34.29
C THR A 7 2.47 9.59 33.66
N MET A 8 3.24 8.88 34.47
CA MET A 8 4.27 7.94 34.03
C MET A 8 3.69 6.56 33.62
N PHE A 9 2.40 6.36 33.73
CA PHE A 9 1.70 5.12 33.35
C PHE A 9 0.78 5.34 32.18
N TYR A 10 0.57 4.30 31.39
CA TYR A 10 -0.46 4.32 30.35
C TYR A 10 -1.83 4.01 30.97
N LYS A 11 -2.88 4.60 30.42
CA LYS A 11 -4.26 4.30 30.81
C LYS A 11 -4.63 2.87 30.42
N LYS A 12 -5.41 2.18 31.27
CA LYS A 12 -5.95 0.85 31.04
C LYS A 12 -7.32 0.76 31.68
N SER A 13 -8.39 0.73 30.87
CA SER A 13 -9.77 0.71 31.33
C SER A 13 -10.11 -0.47 32.25
N SER A 14 -9.45 -1.62 32.04
CA SER A 14 -9.59 -2.83 32.87
C SER A 14 -8.63 -2.87 34.08
N GLY A 15 -7.84 -1.83 34.34
CA GLY A 15 -6.97 -1.74 35.52
C GLY A 15 -7.76 -1.28 36.75
N THR A 16 -7.42 -1.78 37.94
CA THR A 16 -8.09 -1.45 39.19
C THR A 16 -8.08 0.07 39.48
N ASP A 17 -7.01 0.75 39.08
CA ASP A 17 -6.82 2.20 39.24
C ASP A 17 -6.89 2.96 37.90
N GLY A 18 -7.30 2.29 36.81
CA GLY A 18 -7.37 2.82 35.46
C GLY A 18 -6.01 2.93 34.76
N LEU A 19 -4.97 2.35 35.31
CA LEU A 19 -3.60 2.44 34.82
C LEU A 19 -2.98 1.04 34.56
N GLN A 20 -1.92 1.04 33.75
CA GLN A 20 -1.10 -0.15 33.53
C GLN A 20 -0.21 -0.41 34.76
N PRO A 21 0.07 -1.68 35.11
CA PRO A 21 0.86 -2.04 36.29
C PRO A 21 2.33 -1.63 36.23
N HIS A 22 2.85 -1.37 35.03
CA HIS A 22 4.23 -0.97 34.79
C HIS A 22 4.29 0.44 34.20
N CYS A 23 5.24 1.25 34.66
CA CYS A 23 5.45 2.57 34.07
C CYS A 23 5.90 2.50 32.60
N LYS A 24 5.76 3.62 31.89
CA LYS A 24 6.10 3.75 30.46
C LYS A 24 7.54 3.32 30.14
N ALA A 25 8.49 3.69 31.01
CA ALA A 25 9.90 3.33 30.85
C ALA A 25 10.11 1.81 30.96
N CYS A 26 9.57 1.17 32.01
CA CYS A 26 9.66 -0.29 32.17
C CYS A 26 8.99 -1.03 31.02
N GLN A 27 7.83 -0.57 30.56
CA GLN A 27 7.16 -1.16 29.40
C GLN A 27 7.99 -1.04 28.12
N LYS A 28 8.67 0.09 27.92
CA LYS A 28 9.56 0.27 26.78
C LYS A 28 10.70 -0.74 26.82
N VAL A 29 11.40 -0.86 27.92
CA VAL A 29 12.50 -1.83 28.10
C VAL A 29 12.01 -3.26 27.82
N TYR A 30 10.86 -3.63 28.40
CA TYR A 30 10.27 -4.96 28.15
C TYR A 30 9.97 -5.20 26.66
N LYS A 31 9.32 -4.24 26.01
CA LYS A 31 8.99 -4.35 24.58
C LYS A 31 10.24 -4.44 23.71
N ASP A 32 11.24 -3.62 23.96
CA ASP A 32 12.49 -3.60 23.20
C ASP A 32 13.25 -4.93 23.36
N THR A 33 13.30 -5.47 24.57
CA THR A 33 13.93 -6.78 24.86
C THR A 33 13.16 -7.91 24.20
N TYR A 34 11.82 -7.90 24.29
CA TYR A 34 10.97 -8.88 23.63
C TYR A 34 11.14 -8.84 22.12
N TYR A 35 11.14 -7.65 21.52
CA TYR A 35 11.33 -7.48 20.08
C TYR A 35 12.71 -7.97 19.63
N LYS A 36 13.78 -7.61 20.36
CA LYS A 36 15.14 -8.11 20.06
C LYS A 36 15.21 -9.62 20.00
N ARG A 37 14.57 -10.31 20.95
CA ARG A 37 14.56 -11.78 21.03
C ARG A 37 13.69 -12.43 19.95
N ASN A 38 12.58 -11.79 19.55
CA ASN A 38 11.55 -12.41 18.72
C ASN A 38 11.43 -11.76 17.33
N SER A 39 12.32 -10.82 16.96
CA SER A 39 12.20 -9.99 15.75
C SER A 39 12.00 -10.82 14.47
N LYS A 40 12.78 -11.91 14.30
CA LYS A 40 12.65 -12.78 13.11
C LYS A 40 11.25 -13.39 12.99
N ALA A 41 10.70 -13.91 14.08
CA ALA A 41 9.37 -14.51 14.09
C ALA A 41 8.27 -13.46 13.87
N ILE A 42 8.41 -12.28 14.50
CA ILE A 42 7.47 -11.15 14.33
C ILE A 42 7.46 -10.68 12.89
N ILE A 43 8.63 -10.44 12.30
CA ILE A 43 8.75 -9.98 10.90
C ILE A 43 8.13 -10.99 9.94
N LYS A 44 8.42 -12.29 10.14
CA LYS A 44 7.82 -13.36 9.34
C LYS A 44 6.30 -13.39 9.47
N ALA A 45 5.75 -13.32 10.67
CA ALA A 45 4.30 -13.32 10.91
C ALA A 45 3.61 -12.10 10.29
N VAL A 46 4.20 -10.90 10.44
CA VAL A 46 3.71 -9.67 9.81
C VAL A 46 3.74 -9.79 8.29
N GLY A 47 4.82 -10.32 7.70
CA GLY A 47 4.96 -10.54 6.27
C GLY A 47 3.90 -11.49 5.72
N ILE A 48 3.63 -12.60 6.41
CA ILE A 48 2.56 -13.54 6.05
C ILE A 48 1.18 -12.84 6.08
N GLY A 49 0.90 -12.08 7.12
CA GLY A 49 -0.34 -11.33 7.25
C GLY A 49 -0.53 -10.29 6.14
N LYS A 50 0.54 -9.55 5.79
CA LYS A 50 0.54 -8.62 4.65
C LYS A 50 0.21 -9.33 3.34
N ARG A 51 0.93 -10.44 3.05
CA ARG A 51 0.73 -11.21 1.83
C ARG A 51 -0.70 -11.75 1.71
N LYS A 52 -1.26 -12.28 2.80
CA LYS A 52 -2.65 -12.77 2.82
C LYS A 52 -3.65 -11.65 2.50
N ARG A 53 -3.47 -10.45 3.07
CA ARG A 53 -4.32 -9.28 2.76
C ARG A 53 -4.15 -8.83 1.31
N ALA A 54 -2.91 -8.75 0.83
CA ALA A 54 -2.60 -8.37 -0.55
C ALA A 54 -3.28 -9.30 -1.57
N LEU A 55 -3.20 -10.61 -1.39
CA LEU A 55 -3.88 -11.59 -2.24
C LEU A 55 -5.40 -11.40 -2.25
N LYS A 56 -6.01 -11.19 -1.07
CA LYS A 56 -7.45 -10.92 -0.98
C LYS A 56 -7.85 -9.63 -1.72
N HIS A 57 -7.04 -8.58 -1.61
CA HIS A 57 -7.29 -7.33 -2.33
C HIS A 57 -7.09 -7.49 -3.83
N TYR A 58 -6.05 -8.21 -4.26
CA TYR A 58 -5.78 -8.46 -5.67
C TYR A 58 -6.92 -9.24 -6.33
N GLN A 59 -7.41 -10.31 -5.68
CA GLN A 59 -8.58 -11.05 -6.16
C GLN A 59 -9.81 -10.14 -6.32
N LYS A 60 -10.02 -9.24 -5.36
CA LYS A 60 -11.12 -8.26 -5.44
C LYS A 60 -10.94 -7.27 -6.59
N ILE A 61 -9.70 -6.87 -6.89
CA ILE A 61 -9.38 -6.00 -8.03
C ILE A 61 -9.71 -6.71 -9.35
N ILE A 62 -9.25 -7.94 -9.52
CA ILE A 62 -9.53 -8.74 -10.73
C ILE A 62 -11.03 -8.84 -10.97
N ASN A 63 -11.79 -9.23 -9.95
CA ASN A 63 -13.21 -9.48 -10.08
C ASN A 63 -14.07 -8.23 -10.27
N LYS A 64 -13.60 -7.06 -9.81
CA LYS A 64 -14.40 -5.83 -9.82
C LYS A 64 -13.95 -4.82 -10.89
N TYR A 65 -12.64 -4.70 -11.12
CA TYR A 65 -12.10 -3.61 -11.92
C TYR A 65 -11.46 -4.09 -13.24
N PHE A 66 -10.86 -5.28 -13.23
CA PHE A 66 -10.20 -5.81 -14.43
C PHE A 66 -11.13 -6.61 -15.33
N ILE A 67 -12.36 -6.89 -14.88
CA ILE A 67 -13.34 -7.66 -15.65
C ILE A 67 -13.69 -7.00 -17.01
N ASN A 68 -13.68 -5.67 -17.07
CA ASN A 68 -13.97 -4.92 -18.30
C ASN A 68 -12.76 -4.82 -19.23
N GLY A 69 -11.57 -5.18 -18.76
CA GLY A 69 -10.33 -5.11 -19.54
C GLY A 69 -9.76 -3.69 -19.66
N CYS A 70 -8.86 -3.54 -20.63
CA CYS A 70 -8.24 -2.28 -21.00
C CYS A 70 -9.26 -1.32 -21.61
N ALA A 71 -9.30 -0.07 -21.15
CA ALA A 71 -10.21 0.95 -21.68
C ALA A 71 -9.97 1.32 -23.14
N GLU A 72 -8.75 1.09 -23.67
CA GLU A 72 -8.37 1.44 -25.03
C GLU A 72 -8.54 0.26 -26.01
N CYS A 73 -7.92 -0.89 -25.71
CA CYS A 73 -7.86 -2.01 -26.63
C CYS A 73 -8.70 -3.22 -26.21
N HIS A 74 -9.42 -3.10 -25.10
CA HIS A 74 -10.30 -4.15 -24.54
C HIS A 74 -9.62 -5.48 -24.20
N ASN A 75 -8.29 -5.51 -24.11
CA ASN A 75 -7.56 -6.70 -23.65
C ASN A 75 -7.99 -7.04 -22.21
N LYS A 76 -8.44 -8.29 -22.00
CA LYS A 76 -8.98 -8.77 -20.70
C LYS A 76 -7.98 -9.60 -19.90
N ASP A 77 -6.76 -9.77 -20.38
CA ASP A 77 -5.74 -10.49 -19.63
C ASP A 77 -5.30 -9.68 -18.40
N TYR A 78 -5.81 -10.05 -17.23
CA TYR A 78 -5.53 -9.33 -15.98
C TYR A 78 -4.04 -9.26 -15.61
N ARG A 79 -3.19 -10.12 -16.22
CA ARG A 79 -1.73 -10.15 -15.97
C ARG A 79 -1.02 -8.93 -16.55
N VAL A 80 -1.62 -8.30 -17.55
CA VAL A 80 -1.10 -7.13 -18.26
C VAL A 80 -1.90 -5.86 -17.98
N LEU A 81 -2.93 -5.92 -17.12
CA LEU A 81 -3.73 -4.75 -16.77
C LEU A 81 -3.13 -3.97 -15.60
N GLU A 82 -3.12 -2.67 -15.73
CA GLU A 82 -2.55 -1.71 -14.77
C GLU A 82 -3.54 -0.58 -14.49
N PHE A 83 -3.37 0.10 -13.37
CA PHE A 83 -4.09 1.33 -13.04
C PHE A 83 -3.24 2.54 -13.43
N ASP A 84 -3.77 3.36 -14.32
CA ASP A 84 -3.16 4.63 -14.73
C ASP A 84 -3.95 5.82 -14.16
N HIS A 85 -3.27 6.79 -13.56
CA HIS A 85 -3.91 7.99 -12.99
C HIS A 85 -4.38 8.94 -14.10
N VAL A 86 -5.65 9.33 -14.07
CA VAL A 86 -6.25 10.25 -15.06
C VAL A 86 -5.66 11.67 -14.96
N SER A 87 -5.31 12.12 -13.77
CA SER A 87 -4.63 13.39 -13.54
C SER A 87 -3.25 13.15 -12.94
N GLY A 88 -2.19 13.78 -13.52
CA GLY A 88 -0.79 13.56 -13.17
C GLY A 88 -0.35 13.82 -11.72
N ASN A 89 -1.27 13.93 -10.78
CA ASN A 89 -1.02 14.11 -9.35
C ASN A 89 -0.61 12.79 -8.68
N LYS A 90 0.52 12.25 -9.09
CA LYS A 90 1.20 11.16 -8.41
C LYS A 90 1.87 11.70 -7.14
N ARG A 91 1.14 11.84 -6.05
CA ARG A 91 1.77 11.95 -4.73
C ARG A 91 2.32 10.57 -4.35
N ALA A 92 3.48 10.25 -4.87
CA ALA A 92 4.22 9.07 -4.45
C ALA A 92 4.69 9.26 -3.00
N VAL A 93 4.06 8.56 -2.08
CA VAL A 93 4.71 8.26 -0.80
C VAL A 93 5.79 7.24 -1.13
N ARG A 94 7.05 7.52 -0.82
CA ARG A 94 8.20 6.64 -1.11
C ARG A 94 7.85 5.16 -0.93
N GLY A 95 8.00 4.37 -1.98
CA GLY A 95 7.80 2.91 -1.95
C GLY A 95 6.36 2.41 -2.07
N THR A 96 5.36 3.30 -2.19
CA THR A 96 3.95 2.94 -2.38
C THR A 96 3.38 3.63 -3.62
N GLU A 97 4.05 3.47 -4.75
CA GLU A 97 3.60 4.07 -5.99
C GLU A 97 2.34 3.36 -6.51
N GLY A 98 1.25 4.13 -6.61
CA GLY A 98 -0.02 3.70 -7.19
C GLY A 98 -0.80 2.66 -6.40
N VAL A 99 -1.90 2.22 -6.99
CA VAL A 99 -2.86 1.26 -6.41
C VAL A 99 -2.19 -0.04 -5.98
N MET A 100 -1.34 -0.61 -6.84
CA MET A 100 -0.70 -1.89 -6.58
C MET A 100 0.35 -1.81 -5.46
N GLY A 101 0.97 -0.64 -5.25
CA GLY A 101 1.80 -0.37 -4.09
C GLY A 101 1.00 -0.47 -2.78
N TYR A 102 -0.18 0.15 -2.73
CA TYR A 102 -1.07 0.05 -1.57
C TYR A 102 -1.56 -1.37 -1.30
N VAL A 103 -1.85 -2.14 -2.37
CA VAL A 103 -2.23 -3.55 -2.26
C VAL A 103 -1.08 -4.35 -1.64
N ARG A 104 0.14 -4.22 -2.16
CA ARG A 104 1.34 -4.92 -1.69
C ARG A 104 1.66 -4.62 -0.23
N GLU A 105 1.51 -3.36 0.17
CA GLU A 105 1.71 -2.93 1.55
C GLU A 105 0.56 -3.31 2.49
N GLY A 106 -0.53 -3.88 1.97
CA GLY A 106 -1.66 -4.37 2.75
C GLY A 106 -2.47 -3.26 3.42
N TYR A 107 -2.57 -2.08 2.78
CA TYR A 107 -3.43 -1.00 3.25
C TYR A 107 -4.90 -1.41 3.30
N SER A 108 -5.73 -0.65 4.02
CA SER A 108 -7.16 -0.89 4.09
C SER A 108 -7.83 -0.77 2.72
N TRP A 109 -8.86 -1.58 2.48
CA TRP A 109 -9.60 -1.54 1.21
C TRP A 109 -10.13 -0.15 0.87
N LYS A 110 -10.66 0.57 1.86
CA LYS A 110 -11.18 1.94 1.71
C LYS A 110 -10.12 2.89 1.13
N ARG A 111 -8.85 2.73 1.54
CA ARG A 111 -7.72 3.54 1.02
C ARG A 111 -7.36 3.14 -0.41
N ILE A 112 -7.31 1.84 -0.70
CA ILE A 112 -7.04 1.30 -2.03
C ILE A 112 -8.13 1.76 -3.01
N GLU A 113 -9.39 1.60 -2.65
CA GLU A 113 -10.53 1.97 -3.50
C GLU A 113 -10.59 3.47 -3.79
N ARG A 114 -10.21 4.31 -2.83
CA ARG A 114 -10.08 5.76 -3.05
C ARG A 114 -9.04 6.10 -4.11
N GLU A 115 -7.96 5.35 -4.16
CA GLU A 115 -6.92 5.53 -5.17
C GLU A 115 -7.36 5.01 -6.53
N ILE A 116 -8.02 3.85 -6.58
CA ILE A 116 -8.57 3.28 -7.82
C ILE A 116 -9.52 4.25 -8.52
N LYS A 117 -10.34 4.99 -7.76
CA LYS A 117 -11.30 5.98 -8.32
C LYS A 117 -10.63 7.11 -9.11
N LYS A 118 -9.33 7.29 -8.98
CA LYS A 118 -8.55 8.30 -9.71
C LYS A 118 -7.89 7.73 -10.97
N CYS A 119 -8.09 6.45 -11.24
CA CYS A 119 -7.39 5.72 -12.26
C CYS A 119 -8.33 5.18 -13.33
N VAL A 120 -7.79 4.98 -14.51
CA VAL A 120 -8.36 4.18 -15.59
C VAL A 120 -7.58 2.86 -15.67
N VAL A 121 -8.23 1.79 -16.13
CA VAL A 121 -7.56 0.50 -16.36
C VAL A 121 -7.04 0.47 -17.80
N LEU A 122 -5.74 0.32 -17.95
CA LEU A 122 -5.07 0.16 -19.23
C LEU A 122 -4.22 -1.13 -19.23
N CYS A 123 -4.01 -1.72 -20.38
CA CYS A 123 -2.95 -2.72 -20.50
C CYS A 123 -1.58 -2.02 -20.57
N CYS A 124 -0.52 -2.74 -20.21
CA CYS A 124 0.84 -2.21 -20.17
C CYS A 124 1.27 -1.53 -21.49
N ASN A 125 0.82 -2.04 -22.65
CA ASN A 125 1.11 -1.45 -23.96
C ASN A 125 0.39 -0.09 -24.14
N CYS A 126 -0.93 -0.04 -23.92
CA CYS A 126 -1.71 1.19 -24.03
C CYS A 126 -1.23 2.24 -23.01
N HIS A 127 -0.89 1.81 -21.78
CA HIS A 127 -0.32 2.69 -20.77
C HIS A 127 1.02 3.30 -21.22
N LYS A 128 1.90 2.50 -21.82
CA LYS A 128 3.17 3.00 -22.38
C LYS A 128 2.96 3.96 -23.54
N ILE A 129 2.06 3.63 -24.49
CA ILE A 129 1.72 4.50 -25.62
C ILE A 129 1.17 5.83 -25.13
N LYS A 130 0.26 5.81 -24.13
CA LYS A 130 -0.28 7.02 -23.52
C LYS A 130 0.82 7.87 -22.88
N THR A 131 1.66 7.24 -22.04
CA THR A 131 2.79 7.93 -21.38
C THR A 131 3.76 8.54 -22.40
N TYR A 132 4.01 7.85 -23.51
CA TYR A 132 4.83 8.37 -24.60
C TYR A 132 4.21 9.63 -25.23
N LYS A 133 2.90 9.59 -25.52
CA LYS A 133 2.17 10.73 -26.11
C LYS A 133 2.10 11.95 -25.17
N GLU A 134 1.89 11.71 -23.87
CA GLU A 134 1.74 12.79 -22.87
C GLU A 134 3.08 13.33 -22.38
N GLY A 135 4.11 12.50 -22.34
CA GLY A 135 5.34 12.77 -21.60
C GLY A 135 6.41 13.58 -22.32
N ASN A 136 6.28 13.83 -23.64
CA ASN A 136 7.30 14.52 -24.45
C ASN A 136 8.75 14.01 -24.32
N TYR A 137 8.96 12.80 -23.81
CA TYR A 137 10.27 12.29 -23.45
C TYR A 137 11.24 12.11 -24.63
N TRP A 138 10.71 12.09 -25.86
CA TRP A 138 11.47 11.77 -27.06
C TRP A 138 11.13 12.70 -28.22
N LYS A 139 10.81 13.99 -27.92
CA LYS A 139 10.45 14.97 -28.95
C LYS A 139 11.50 15.13 -30.04
N ASP A 140 12.76 14.89 -29.72
CA ASP A 140 13.87 15.06 -30.64
C ASP A 140 14.28 13.79 -31.37
N LEU A 141 13.70 12.63 -31.03
CA LEU A 141 13.85 11.39 -31.77
C LEU A 141 12.69 11.30 -32.78
N THR A 142 12.90 11.91 -33.93
CA THR A 142 12.02 11.75 -35.08
C THR A 142 12.10 10.29 -35.57
N TYR A 143 11.25 9.43 -34.98
CA TYR A 143 10.81 8.27 -35.75
C TYR A 143 9.84 8.85 -36.77
N GLU A 144 10.37 9.16 -37.96
CA GLU A 144 9.52 9.44 -39.11
C GLU A 144 8.66 8.19 -39.34
N ASP A 145 7.36 8.31 -39.09
CA ASP A 145 6.38 7.38 -39.65
C ASP A 145 6.43 7.53 -41.16
N LYS A 146 7.41 6.88 -41.78
CA LYS A 146 7.42 6.69 -43.23
C LYS A 146 6.33 5.73 -43.56
N LYS A 147 5.18 6.25 -43.92
CA LYS A 147 4.24 5.63 -44.84
C LYS A 147 4.35 6.30 -46.18
#